data_4aeaf31c909af4c6a9fa9505beba5c75
#
_entry.id   4aeaf31c909af4c6a9fa9505beba5c75
#
_cell.length_a   1.000
_cell.length_b   1.000
_cell.length_c   1.000
_cell.angle_alpha   90.00
_cell.angle_beta   90.00
_cell.angle_gamma   90.00
#
_symmetry.space_group_name_H-M   'P 1'
#
loop_
_entity.id
_entity.type
_entity.pdbx_description
1 polymer ?
#
loop_
_entity_poly.entity_id
_entity_poly.type
_entity_poly.pdbx_seq_one_letter_code
_entity_poly.pdbx_strand_id
1 'polypeptide(L)'
;AVPSHLRKKVVIDPVNQITGILRDRGIETPLIGFPKGIGEGLIKYCNETELQGVGIDHGVDMRWAAATLPSHLTLQGNLDPLSLIAGGDAMARAIDEILDATSGRPHIFNLGHGITPETPIEHVHDLLARARGQVS
;
A
#
# COMPACT_ATOMS: atom_id res chain seq x y z
N ALA A 1 1.54 2.42 -18.20
CA ALA A 1 0.29 2.11 -17.51
C ALA A 1 -0.56 1.18 -18.39
N VAL A 2 -1.27 0.22 -17.79
CA VAL A 2 -2.14 -0.72 -18.52
C VAL A 2 -3.43 0.01 -18.95
N PRO A 3 -3.81 -0.03 -20.24
CA PRO A 3 -5.08 0.55 -20.68
C PRO A 3 -6.28 -0.01 -19.91
N SER A 4 -7.30 0.82 -19.66
CA SER A 4 -8.43 0.45 -18.81
C SER A 4 -9.17 -0.81 -19.28
N HIS A 5 -9.34 -0.99 -20.59
CA HIS A 5 -10.01 -2.15 -21.19
C HIS A 5 -9.23 -3.47 -21.04
N LEU A 6 -7.92 -3.42 -20.78
CA LEU A 6 -7.08 -4.60 -20.57
C LEU A 6 -6.84 -4.92 -19.08
N ARG A 7 -7.17 -4.00 -18.16
CA ARG A 7 -6.86 -4.16 -16.72
C ARG A 7 -7.45 -5.44 -16.13
N LYS A 8 -8.69 -5.79 -16.48
CA LYS A 8 -9.29 -7.03 -16.00
C LYS A 8 -8.44 -8.23 -16.41
N LYS A 9 -8.13 -8.37 -17.70
CA LYS A 9 -7.41 -9.52 -18.27
C LYS A 9 -5.97 -9.66 -17.77
N VAL A 10 -5.25 -8.55 -17.60
CA VAL A 10 -3.80 -8.60 -17.32
C VAL A 10 -3.44 -8.29 -15.87
N VAL A 11 -4.39 -7.82 -15.06
CA VAL A 11 -4.15 -7.46 -13.65
C VAL A 11 -5.06 -8.25 -12.71
N ILE A 12 -6.39 -8.22 -12.93
CA ILE A 12 -7.36 -8.82 -12.02
C ILE A 12 -7.44 -10.34 -12.19
N ASP A 13 -7.67 -10.81 -13.41
CA ASP A 13 -7.84 -12.25 -13.69
C ASP A 13 -6.62 -13.10 -13.26
N PRO A 14 -5.36 -12.70 -13.51
CA PRO A 14 -4.21 -13.45 -13.02
C PRO A 14 -4.13 -13.54 -11.49
N VAL A 15 -4.47 -12.46 -10.77
CA VAL A 15 -4.51 -12.46 -9.30
C VAL A 15 -5.56 -13.46 -8.80
N ASN A 16 -6.76 -13.44 -9.38
CA ASN A 16 -7.82 -14.35 -8.99
C ASN A 16 -7.48 -15.83 -9.33
N GLN A 17 -6.78 -16.08 -10.43
CA GLN A 17 -6.26 -17.43 -10.73
C GLN A 17 -5.27 -17.92 -9.68
N ILE A 18 -4.31 -17.07 -9.28
CA ILE A 18 -3.32 -17.40 -8.25
C ILE A 18 -4.03 -17.65 -6.92
N THR A 19 -4.93 -16.76 -6.52
CA THR A 19 -5.69 -16.88 -5.27
C THR A 19 -6.50 -18.18 -5.25
N GLY A 20 -7.23 -18.48 -6.35
CA GLY A 20 -8.00 -19.72 -6.48
C GLY A 20 -7.15 -20.98 -6.34
N ILE A 21 -5.98 -21.04 -7.00
CA ILE A 21 -5.06 -22.17 -6.90
C ILE A 21 -4.56 -22.37 -5.46
N LEU A 22 -4.22 -21.28 -4.78
CA LEU A 22 -3.76 -21.33 -3.39
C LEU A 22 -4.85 -21.87 -2.45
N ARG A 23 -6.08 -21.36 -2.60
CA ARG A 23 -7.23 -21.81 -1.78
C ARG A 23 -7.60 -23.28 -2.06
N ASP A 24 -7.57 -23.71 -3.32
CA ASP A 24 -7.80 -25.11 -3.70
C ASP A 24 -6.78 -26.07 -3.08
N ARG A 25 -5.57 -25.56 -2.80
CA ARG A 25 -4.52 -26.30 -2.09
C ARG A 25 -4.60 -26.22 -0.57
N GLY A 26 -5.66 -25.60 -0.01
CA GLY A 26 -5.84 -25.42 1.43
C GLY A 26 -4.97 -24.35 2.07
N ILE A 27 -4.37 -23.45 1.27
CA ILE A 27 -3.54 -22.37 1.78
C ILE A 27 -4.43 -21.19 2.16
N GLU A 28 -4.58 -20.95 3.47
CA GLU A 28 -5.43 -19.89 4.04
C GLU A 28 -4.67 -18.61 4.38
N THR A 29 -3.37 -18.54 4.13
CA THR A 29 -2.53 -17.37 4.41
C THR A 29 -3.14 -16.10 3.79
N PRO A 30 -3.26 -14.98 4.54
CA PRO A 30 -3.71 -13.71 4.00
C PRO A 30 -2.82 -13.23 2.86
N LEU A 31 -3.45 -12.71 1.80
CA LEU A 31 -2.76 -12.24 0.61
C LEU A 31 -2.92 -10.74 0.46
N ILE A 32 -1.82 -10.07 0.14
CA ILE A 32 -1.77 -8.63 -0.15
C ILE A 32 -1.38 -8.47 -1.62
N GLY A 33 -2.24 -7.80 -2.39
CA GLY A 33 -1.94 -7.47 -3.78
C GLY A 33 -1.30 -6.08 -3.91
N PHE A 34 -0.42 -5.90 -4.88
CA PHE A 34 0.19 -4.60 -5.17
C PHE A 34 0.05 -4.22 -6.65
N PRO A 35 -1.09 -3.62 -7.04
CA PRO A 35 -1.35 -3.22 -8.42
C PRO A 35 -0.73 -1.84 -8.72
N LYS A 36 0.59 -1.77 -8.79
CA LYS A 36 1.33 -0.52 -9.00
C LYS A 36 0.89 0.22 -10.28
N GLY A 37 0.68 1.53 -10.15
CA GLY A 37 0.40 2.41 -11.30
C GLY A 37 -0.98 2.22 -11.93
N ILE A 38 -1.92 1.60 -11.21
CA ILE A 38 -3.26 1.31 -11.74
C ILE A 38 -4.23 2.51 -11.62
N GLY A 39 -3.89 3.52 -10.79
CA GLY A 39 -4.70 4.73 -10.60
C GLY A 39 -6.15 4.41 -10.16
N GLU A 40 -7.12 5.03 -10.81
CA GLU A 40 -8.56 4.82 -10.50
C GLU A 40 -9.01 3.36 -10.65
N GLY A 41 -8.27 2.54 -11.38
CA GLY A 41 -8.52 1.10 -11.48
C GLY A 41 -8.36 0.35 -10.15
N LEU A 42 -7.80 1.00 -9.12
CA LEU A 42 -7.63 0.43 -7.79
C LEU A 42 -8.98 0.06 -7.15
N ILE A 43 -10.03 0.86 -7.35
CA ILE A 43 -11.37 0.55 -6.84
C ILE A 43 -11.86 -0.77 -7.42
N LYS A 44 -11.79 -0.92 -8.74
CA LYS A 44 -12.21 -2.15 -9.42
C LYS A 44 -11.36 -3.35 -8.99
N TYR A 45 -10.05 -3.16 -8.90
CA TYR A 45 -9.11 -4.19 -8.42
C TYR A 45 -9.52 -4.69 -7.03
N CYS A 46 -9.75 -3.80 -6.08
CA CYS A 46 -10.15 -4.17 -4.72
C CYS A 46 -11.51 -4.85 -4.65
N ASN A 47 -12.45 -4.48 -5.52
CA ASN A 47 -13.79 -5.07 -5.53
C ASN A 47 -13.86 -6.41 -6.25
N GLU A 48 -12.97 -6.67 -7.21
CA GLU A 48 -13.02 -7.87 -8.06
C GLU A 48 -11.92 -8.89 -7.71
N THR A 49 -11.11 -8.67 -6.68
CA THR A 49 -10.12 -9.63 -6.19
C THR A 49 -10.45 -10.10 -4.77
N GLU A 50 -10.14 -11.36 -4.48
CA GLU A 50 -10.35 -11.96 -3.15
C GLU A 50 -9.08 -11.84 -2.29
N LEU A 51 -8.64 -10.62 -2.04
CA LEU A 51 -7.47 -10.32 -1.24
C LEU A 51 -7.85 -9.81 0.15
N GLN A 52 -6.98 -9.99 1.13
CA GLN A 52 -7.15 -9.49 2.49
C GLN A 52 -6.52 -8.12 2.68
N GLY A 53 -5.63 -7.73 1.78
CA GLY A 53 -5.00 -6.41 1.79
C GLY A 53 -4.57 -5.95 0.41
N VAL A 54 -4.29 -4.67 0.30
CA VAL A 54 -3.80 -4.04 -0.92
C VAL A 54 -2.68 -3.06 -0.61
N GLY A 55 -1.58 -3.20 -1.33
CA GLY A 55 -0.49 -2.24 -1.32
C GLY A 55 -0.84 -1.02 -2.16
N ILE A 56 -0.64 0.14 -1.59
CA ILE A 56 -0.90 1.45 -2.21
C ILE A 56 0.43 2.05 -2.64
N ASP A 57 0.58 2.38 -3.90
CA ASP A 57 1.80 3.06 -4.35
C ASP A 57 1.82 4.54 -3.94
N HIS A 58 3.00 5.15 -3.95
CA HIS A 58 3.21 6.53 -3.49
C HIS A 58 2.53 7.60 -4.37
N GLY A 59 2.08 7.24 -5.56
CA GLY A 59 1.32 8.13 -6.44
C GLY A 59 -0.16 8.26 -6.09
N VAL A 60 -0.65 7.49 -5.12
CA VAL A 60 -2.04 7.51 -4.66
C VAL A 60 -2.15 8.25 -3.34
N ASP A 61 -3.12 9.14 -3.22
CA ASP A 61 -3.44 9.79 -1.94
C ASP A 61 -4.00 8.75 -0.96
N MET A 62 -3.31 8.53 0.16
CA MET A 62 -3.73 7.56 1.18
C MET A 62 -5.08 7.96 1.82
N ARG A 63 -5.38 9.25 1.97
CA ARG A 63 -6.65 9.72 2.51
C ARG A 63 -7.82 9.35 1.59
N TRP A 64 -7.62 9.54 0.29
CA TRP A 64 -8.59 9.08 -0.71
C TRP A 64 -8.75 7.55 -0.66
N ALA A 65 -7.65 6.80 -0.62
CA ALA A 65 -7.70 5.34 -0.56
C ALA A 65 -8.44 4.85 0.69
N ALA A 66 -8.13 5.43 1.85
CA ALA A 66 -8.77 5.09 3.12
C ALA A 66 -10.27 5.38 3.13
N ALA A 67 -10.71 6.45 2.47
CA ALA A 67 -12.13 6.83 2.39
C ALA A 67 -12.92 6.02 1.33
N THR A 68 -12.26 5.54 0.28
CA THR A 68 -12.92 5.01 -0.93
C THR A 68 -12.87 3.48 -1.03
N LEU A 69 -11.75 2.87 -0.63
CA LEU A 69 -11.57 1.42 -0.78
C LEU A 69 -12.32 0.64 0.31
N PRO A 70 -12.71 -0.63 0.02
CA PRO A 70 -13.47 -1.44 0.96
C PRO A 70 -12.85 -1.46 2.36
N SER A 71 -13.65 -1.21 3.39
CA SER A 71 -13.20 -1.04 4.77
C SER A 71 -12.63 -2.32 5.41
N HIS A 72 -12.98 -3.49 4.87
CA HIS A 72 -12.46 -4.77 5.34
C HIS A 72 -11.04 -5.07 4.84
N LEU A 73 -10.57 -4.37 3.80
CA LEU A 73 -9.20 -4.54 3.31
C LEU A 73 -8.20 -3.81 4.18
N THR A 74 -7.11 -4.49 4.50
CA THR A 74 -5.93 -3.84 5.07
C THR A 74 -5.22 -3.04 4.00
N LEU A 75 -5.00 -1.74 4.21
CA LEU A 75 -4.16 -0.92 3.33
C LEU A 75 -2.70 -1.01 3.77
N GLN A 76 -1.79 -1.20 2.82
CA GLN A 76 -0.36 -1.19 3.08
C GLN A 76 0.31 -0.07 2.29
N GLY A 77 1.12 0.71 2.94
CA GLY A 77 1.89 1.80 2.31
C GLY A 77 1.67 3.12 3.06
N ASN A 78 1.95 4.27 2.43
CA ASN A 78 2.48 4.42 1.06
C ASN A 78 3.47 5.60 1.02
N LEU A 79 4.36 5.69 2.02
CA LEU A 79 5.32 6.78 2.06
C LEU A 79 6.14 6.84 0.76
N ASP A 80 6.28 8.04 0.20
CA ASP A 80 7.16 8.26 -0.94
C ASP A 80 8.62 8.00 -0.53
N PRO A 81 9.36 7.12 -1.23
CA PRO A 81 10.77 6.90 -0.97
C PRO A 81 11.63 8.17 -1.00
N LEU A 82 11.25 9.18 -1.77
CA LEU A 82 11.95 10.48 -1.78
C LEU A 82 11.80 11.21 -0.45
N SER A 83 10.66 11.08 0.24
CA SER A 83 10.48 11.61 1.60
C SER A 83 11.45 10.97 2.59
N LEU A 84 11.70 9.67 2.43
CA LEU A 84 12.66 8.94 3.27
C LEU A 84 14.11 9.39 3.01
N ILE A 85 14.46 9.67 1.75
CA ILE A 85 15.77 10.23 1.41
C ILE A 85 15.92 11.63 2.02
N ALA A 86 14.90 12.46 1.94
CA ALA A 86 14.91 13.82 2.49
C ALA A 86 15.04 13.84 4.02
N GLY A 87 14.35 12.96 4.71
CA GLY A 87 14.36 12.90 6.17
C GLY A 87 13.74 14.13 6.84
N GLY A 88 14.04 14.32 8.11
CA GLY A 88 13.67 15.52 8.88
C GLY A 88 12.17 15.77 8.95
N ASP A 89 11.80 17.07 9.06
CA ASP A 89 10.39 17.47 9.25
C ASP A 89 9.48 17.12 8.08
N ALA A 90 9.99 17.14 6.86
CA ALA A 90 9.20 16.77 5.68
C ALA A 90 8.79 15.29 5.71
N MET A 91 9.72 14.41 6.04
CA MET A 91 9.45 12.99 6.24
C MET A 91 8.48 12.78 7.42
N ALA A 92 8.71 13.47 8.54
CA ALA A 92 7.88 13.36 9.72
C ALA A 92 6.40 13.71 9.43
N ARG A 93 6.16 14.83 8.74
CA ARG A 93 4.80 15.23 8.33
C ARG A 93 4.17 14.21 7.40
N ALA A 94 4.91 13.70 6.41
CA ALA A 94 4.39 12.70 5.48
C ALA A 94 3.99 11.39 6.19
N ILE A 95 4.76 10.95 7.18
CA ILE A 95 4.41 9.80 8.03
C ILE A 95 3.12 10.06 8.81
N ASP A 96 3.02 11.22 9.47
CA ASP A 96 1.85 11.59 10.27
C ASP A 96 0.58 11.66 9.41
N GLU A 97 0.66 12.22 8.21
CA GLU A 97 -0.46 12.29 7.27
C GLU A 97 -0.99 10.90 6.90
N ILE A 98 -0.10 9.93 6.68
CA ILE A 98 -0.50 8.54 6.38
C ILE A 98 -1.15 7.90 7.60
N LEU A 99 -0.56 8.04 8.78
CA LEU A 99 -1.09 7.48 10.03
C LEU A 99 -2.46 8.08 10.38
N ASP A 100 -2.62 9.38 10.20
CA ASP A 100 -3.89 10.07 10.40
C ASP A 100 -4.95 9.60 9.39
N ALA A 101 -4.59 9.52 8.12
CA ALA A 101 -5.49 9.07 7.06
C ALA A 101 -6.00 7.65 7.26
N THR A 102 -5.22 6.79 7.89
CA THR A 102 -5.53 5.37 8.11
C THR A 102 -6.00 5.07 9.53
N SER A 103 -6.13 6.09 10.38
CA SER A 103 -6.69 5.92 11.73
C SER A 103 -8.12 5.38 11.63
N GLY A 104 -8.43 4.33 12.36
CA GLY A 104 -9.75 3.71 12.35
C GLY A 104 -9.99 2.61 11.30
N ARG A 105 -8.95 2.23 10.53
CA ARG A 105 -8.99 1.04 9.67
C ARG A 105 -7.69 0.24 9.73
N PRO A 106 -7.71 -1.06 9.36
CA PRO A 106 -6.50 -1.87 9.32
C PRO A 106 -5.46 -1.27 8.36
N HIS A 107 -4.24 -1.07 8.85
CA HIS A 107 -3.14 -0.49 8.09
C HIS A 107 -1.80 -1.14 8.44
N ILE A 108 -0.98 -1.38 7.43
CA ILE A 108 0.42 -1.77 7.56
C ILE A 108 1.26 -0.62 7.01
N PHE A 109 2.01 0.07 7.88
CA PHE A 109 2.88 1.14 7.43
C PHE A 109 4.01 0.57 6.54
N ASN A 110 4.21 1.17 5.39
CA ASN A 110 5.27 0.82 4.45
C ASN A 110 5.56 2.02 3.53
N LEU A 111 6.61 1.90 2.74
CA LEU A 111 6.82 2.76 1.58
C LEU A 111 5.84 2.39 0.46
N GLY A 112 5.55 3.34 -0.41
CA GLY A 112 4.76 3.10 -1.62
C GLY A 112 5.57 2.53 -2.79
N HIS A 113 6.86 2.28 -2.57
CA HIS A 113 7.80 1.64 -3.48
C HIS A 113 9.01 1.09 -2.70
N GLY A 114 9.91 0.38 -3.36
CA GLY A 114 11.14 -0.09 -2.73
C GLY A 114 12.06 1.06 -2.28
N ILE A 115 12.79 0.83 -1.20
CA ILE A 115 13.83 1.74 -0.74
C ILE A 115 14.96 1.84 -1.76
N THR A 116 15.55 3.02 -1.89
CA THR A 116 16.68 3.22 -2.79
C THR A 116 18.02 3.17 -2.05
N PRO A 117 19.11 2.81 -2.74
CA PRO A 117 20.43 2.69 -2.11
C PRO A 117 20.96 4.00 -1.48
N GLU A 118 20.48 5.15 -1.95
CA GLU A 118 20.87 6.47 -1.46
C GLU A 118 20.23 6.84 -0.12
N THR A 119 19.29 6.05 0.36
CA THR A 119 18.57 6.35 1.59
C THR A 119 19.50 6.23 2.81
N PRO A 120 19.67 7.30 3.62
CA PRO A 120 20.42 7.22 4.86
C PRO A 120 19.75 6.25 5.86
N ILE A 121 20.56 5.40 6.48
CA ILE A 121 20.07 4.39 7.45
C ILE A 121 19.39 5.06 8.65
N GLU A 122 19.91 6.22 9.08
CA GLU A 122 19.36 7.00 10.17
C GLU A 122 17.91 7.41 9.91
N HIS A 123 17.57 7.75 8.67
CA HIS A 123 16.19 8.10 8.31
C HIS A 123 15.26 6.89 8.40
N VAL A 124 15.76 5.68 8.17
CA VAL A 124 14.97 4.45 8.36
C VAL A 124 14.68 4.24 9.85
N HIS A 125 15.66 4.49 10.72
CA HIS A 125 15.45 4.42 12.17
C HIS A 125 14.44 5.47 12.64
N ASP A 126 14.54 6.70 12.15
CA ASP A 126 13.59 7.78 12.48
C ASP A 126 12.18 7.46 12.01
N LEU A 127 12.03 6.92 10.78
CA LEU A 127 10.75 6.45 10.26
C LEU A 127 10.13 5.38 11.18
N LEU A 128 10.91 4.36 11.54
CA LEU A 128 10.43 3.26 12.37
C LEU A 128 10.00 3.75 13.76
N ALA A 129 10.79 4.63 14.37
CA ALA A 129 10.48 5.22 15.67
C ALA A 129 9.17 6.02 15.60
N ARG A 130 8.99 6.86 14.57
CA ARG A 130 7.79 7.66 14.41
C ARG A 130 6.55 6.82 14.09
N ALA A 131 6.65 5.89 13.16
CA ALA A 131 5.53 5.01 12.80
C ALA A 131 5.05 4.15 13.99
N ARG A 132 5.93 3.85 14.93
CA ARG A 132 5.63 3.10 16.16
C ARG A 132 5.18 3.99 17.34
N GLY A 133 5.11 5.30 17.15
CA GLY A 133 4.78 6.24 18.24
C GLY A 133 5.87 6.34 19.31
N GLN A 134 7.13 6.06 18.98
CA GLN A 134 8.27 6.07 19.91
C GLN A 134 9.00 7.44 19.94
N VAL A 135 8.48 8.42 19.21
CA VAL A 135 9.02 9.78 19.19
C VAL A 135 8.07 10.70 19.93
N SER A 136 8.63 11.43 20.89
CA SER A 136 7.93 12.51 21.62
C SER A 136 7.84 13.79 20.78
#